data_43ac51644e9ea472f923f0fc8b64e176
#
_entry.id   43ac51644e9ea472f923f0fc8b64e176
#
_cell.length_a   1.000
_cell.length_b   1.000
_cell.length_c   1.000
_cell.angle_alpha   90.00
_cell.angle_beta   90.00
_cell.angle_gamma   90.00
#
_symmetry.space_group_name_H-M   'P 1'
#
loop_
_entity.id
_entity.type
_entity.pdbx_description
1 polymer ?
#
loop_
_entity_poly.entity_id
_entity_poly.type
_entity_poly.pdbx_seq_one_letter_code
_entity_poly.pdbx_strand_id
1 'polypeptide(L)' 'MFLNAVILVLQEILEAALLISVLMVLLRLF' A
#
# COMPACT_ATOMS: atom_id res chain seq x y z
N MET A 1 15.20 16.28 -2.07
CA MET A 1 15.82 15.73 -3.26
C MET A 1 14.88 14.82 -4.01
N PHE A 2 15.14 14.63 -5.28
CA PHE A 2 14.25 13.89 -6.16
C PHE A 2 14.04 12.44 -5.70
N LEU A 3 15.12 11.80 -5.27
CA LEU A 3 15.06 10.39 -4.84
C LEU A 3 14.18 10.19 -3.61
N ASN A 4 14.18 11.16 -2.69
CA ASN A 4 13.38 11.04 -1.49
C ASN A 4 11.89 11.08 -1.80
N ALA A 5 11.49 11.91 -2.75
CA ALA A 5 10.09 11.99 -3.14
C ALA A 5 9.60 10.70 -3.76
N VAL A 6 10.42 10.08 -4.60
CA VAL A 6 10.08 8.81 -5.23
C VAL A 6 9.92 7.72 -4.17
N ILE A 7 10.84 7.66 -3.22
CA ILE A 7 10.77 6.66 -2.15
C ILE A 7 9.51 6.85 -1.31
N LEU A 8 9.16 8.09 -1.00
CA LEU A 8 7.95 8.37 -0.24
C LEU A 8 6.69 7.91 -0.97
N VAL A 9 6.63 8.20 -2.27
CA VAL A 9 5.47 7.80 -3.07
C VAL A 9 5.38 6.28 -3.16
N LEU A 10 6.51 5.61 -3.39
CA LEU A 10 6.54 4.16 -3.45
C LEU A 10 6.12 3.54 -2.12
N GLN A 11 6.55 4.11 -1.03
CA GLN A 11 6.18 3.61 0.29
C GLN A 11 4.68 3.74 0.52
N GLU A 12 4.09 4.84 0.13
CA GLU A 12 2.65 5.03 0.26
C GLU A 12 1.87 4.03 -0.58
N ILE A 13 2.35 3.78 -1.80
CA ILE A 13 1.70 2.81 -2.68
C ILE A 13 1.77 1.42 -2.05
N LEU A 14 2.90 1.04 -1.48
CA LEU A 14 3.04 -0.24 -0.82
C LEU A 14 2.10 -0.37 0.36
N GLU A 15 1.99 0.67 1.17
CA GLU A 15 1.09 0.65 2.31
C GLU A 15 -0.35 0.55 1.88
N ALA A 16 -0.74 1.30 0.87
CA ALA A 16 -2.09 1.24 0.35
C ALA A 16 -2.41 -0.14 -0.21
N ALA A 17 -1.48 -0.72 -0.95
CA ALA A 17 -1.67 -2.05 -1.51
C ALA A 17 -1.85 -3.09 -0.40
N LEU A 18 -1.10 -2.95 0.68
CA LEU A 18 -1.20 -3.86 1.81
C LEU A 18 -2.56 -3.76 2.48
N LEU A 19 -3.05 -2.55 2.67
CA LEU A 19 -4.37 -2.33 3.27
C LEU A 19 -5.47 -2.91 2.38
N ILE A 20 -5.37 -2.69 1.09
CA ILE A 20 -6.36 -3.20 0.15
C ILE A 20 -6.35 -4.73 0.15
N SER A 21 -5.18 -5.34 0.18
CA SER A 21 -5.05 -6.80 0.20
C SER A 21 -5.68 -7.38 1.46
N VAL A 22 -5.43 -6.78 2.61
CA VAL A 22 -6.01 -7.24 3.87
C VAL A 22 -7.52 -7.12 3.83
N LEU A 23 -8.03 -6.01 3.30
CA LEU A 23 -9.47 -5.80 3.20
C LEU A 23 -10.11 -6.87 2.31
N MET A 24 -9.49 -7.16 1.18
CA MET A 24 -9.99 -8.17 0.27
C MET A 24 -10.04 -9.54 0.91
N VAL A 25 -8.99 -9.91 1.62
CA VAL A 25 -8.94 -11.20 2.30
C VAL A 25 -10.02 -11.29 3.36
N LEU A 26 -10.21 -10.23 4.13
CA LEU A 26 -11.25 -10.20 5.16
C LEU A 26 -12.64 -10.36 4.56
N LEU A 27 -12.91 -9.69 3.45
CA LEU A 27 -14.20 -9.79 2.78
C LEU A 27 -14.44 -11.20 2.25
N ARG A 28 -13.38 -11.88 1.81
CA ARG A 28 -13.52 -13.26 1.32
C ARG A 28 -13.79 -14.24 2.45
N LEU A 29 -13.15 -14.01 3.59
CA LEU A 29 -13.36 -14.87 4.75
C LEU A 29 -14.74 -14.68 5.34
N PHE A 30 -15.27 -13.48 5.22
CA PHE A 30 -16.59 -13.15 5.74
C PHE A 30 -17.67 -13.53 4.75
#